data_d72d475f42be0a51ca1b906163822934
#
_entry.id   d72d475f42be0a51ca1b906163822934
#
_cell.length_a   1.000
_cell.length_b   1.000
_cell.length_c   1.000
_cell.angle_alpha   90.00
_cell.angle_beta   90.00
_cell.angle_gamma   90.00
#
_symmetry.space_group_name_H-M   'P 1'
#
loop_
_entity.id
_entity.type
_entity.pdbx_description
1 polymer ?
#
loop_
_entity_poly.entity_id
_entity_poly.type
_entity_poly.pdbx_seq_one_letter_code
_entity_poly.pdbx_strand_id
1 'polypeptide(L)'
;MPEKNTELADFLRRARSQCDASRAGLPADGRVRRVPGLRREEVAFLAGVSTDYYARLEQGRRIVPSPSVVDAVGRALGLDDAGRAHLADLIGLGTRAPLARTRPVQRVRPGLYQLLDALGEVPVLVLGRRADVLAQNRMGKALFTDFERFPAPQRNYARWLLLDEGARSLFVDWEEQARVAVENLRLEAGNDPADRATAELITELRASSAEFGRWWDEHRVNQRTHGSKRLRHPVVGDLTVEYETLLLPGDPDTTLYVYSTEAGSPSQRALSLLASWSLSGAGAVRSV
;
A
#
# COMPACT_ATOMS: atom_id res chain seq x y z
N MET A 1 6.99 10.08 31.77
CA MET A 1 6.71 11.09 30.74
C MET A 1 5.69 10.50 29.81
N PRO A 2 4.55 11.12 29.51
CA PRO A 2 3.61 10.56 28.57
C PRO A 2 4.27 10.50 27.18
N GLU A 3 4.25 9.33 26.59
CA GLU A 3 4.80 9.04 25.27
C GLU A 3 4.10 9.91 24.21
N LYS A 4 4.88 10.71 23.48
CA LYS A 4 4.36 11.53 22.37
C LYS A 4 4.15 10.62 21.17
N ASN A 5 3.01 10.75 20.49
CA ASN A 5 2.80 10.11 19.19
C ASN A 5 3.62 10.86 18.12
N THR A 6 4.88 10.45 17.96
CA THR A 6 5.83 11.08 17.05
C THR A 6 5.40 10.91 15.59
N GLU A 7 4.79 9.77 15.26
CA GLU A 7 4.33 9.46 13.89
C GLU A 7 3.18 10.37 13.47
N LEU A 8 2.18 10.58 14.33
CA LEU A 8 1.12 11.56 14.12
C LEU A 8 1.69 12.97 13.92
N ALA A 9 2.65 13.36 14.77
CA ALA A 9 3.27 14.68 14.70
C ALA A 9 4.00 14.90 13.36
N ASP A 10 4.73 13.89 12.88
CA ASP A 10 5.46 13.95 11.62
C ASP A 10 4.52 13.95 10.42
N PHE A 11 3.49 13.12 10.44
CA PHE A 11 2.46 13.09 9.41
C PHE A 11 1.76 14.45 9.25
N LEU A 12 1.24 15.02 10.34
CA LEU A 12 0.53 16.31 10.30
C LEU A 12 1.42 17.47 9.84
N ARG A 13 2.68 17.52 10.29
CA ARG A 13 3.64 18.55 9.85
C ARG A 13 3.91 18.49 8.36
N ARG A 14 4.07 17.30 7.80
CA ARG A 14 4.30 17.10 6.35
C ARG A 14 3.06 17.42 5.54
N ALA A 15 1.91 16.89 5.91
CA ALA A 15 0.65 17.19 5.23
C ALA A 15 0.42 18.70 5.16
N ARG A 16 0.63 19.42 6.26
CA ARG A 16 0.50 20.88 6.29
C ARG A 16 1.51 21.59 5.40
N SER A 17 2.76 21.12 5.36
CA SER A 17 3.81 21.74 4.52
C SER A 17 3.60 21.50 3.02
N GLN A 18 2.90 20.43 2.65
CA GLN A 18 2.62 20.06 1.26
C GLN A 18 1.30 20.65 0.74
N CYS A 19 0.44 21.15 1.63
CA CYS A 19 -0.85 21.72 1.26
C CYS A 19 -0.67 23.03 0.49
N ASP A 20 -1.28 23.13 -0.71
CA ASP A 20 -1.26 24.36 -1.50
C ASP A 20 -2.20 25.39 -0.88
N ALA A 21 -1.60 26.38 -0.24
CA ALA A 21 -2.34 27.47 0.41
C ALA A 21 -3.17 28.31 -0.56
N SER A 22 -2.86 28.34 -1.84
CA SER A 22 -3.64 29.07 -2.85
C SER A 22 -4.98 28.41 -3.14
N ARG A 23 -5.09 27.10 -2.91
CA ARG A 23 -6.30 26.28 -3.09
C ARG A 23 -7.18 26.22 -1.85
N ALA A 24 -6.67 26.68 -0.71
CA ALA A 24 -7.38 26.56 0.57
C ALA A 24 -8.51 27.58 0.79
N GLY A 25 -8.79 28.48 -0.19
CA GLY A 25 -9.87 29.45 -0.10
C GLY A 25 -9.71 30.51 1.02
N LEU A 26 -8.48 30.68 1.51
CA LEU A 26 -8.17 31.63 2.57
C LEU A 26 -8.08 33.07 2.01
N PRO A 27 -8.53 34.11 2.77
CA PRO A 27 -8.33 35.48 2.38
C PRO A 27 -6.85 35.76 2.17
N ALA A 28 -6.52 36.50 1.09
CA ALA A 28 -5.15 36.94 0.81
C ALA A 28 -4.66 37.85 1.94
N ASP A 29 -3.92 37.30 2.87
CA ASP A 29 -3.17 38.05 3.89
C ASP A 29 -1.89 38.53 3.21
N GLY A 30 -1.77 39.80 2.89
CA GLY A 30 -0.64 40.42 2.14
C GLY A 30 0.75 40.25 2.77
N ARG A 31 0.92 39.34 3.72
CA ARG A 31 2.20 39.01 4.37
C ARG A 31 2.98 37.97 3.57
N VAL A 32 4.26 38.27 3.32
CA VAL A 32 5.21 37.34 2.68
C VAL A 32 5.24 36.01 3.45
N ARG A 33 4.89 34.90 2.79
CA ARG A 33 4.93 33.56 3.38
C ARG A 33 6.38 33.13 3.59
N ARG A 34 6.74 32.88 4.87
CA ARG A 34 8.10 32.40 5.27
C ARG A 34 8.23 30.88 5.27
N VAL A 35 7.13 30.15 5.13
CA VAL A 35 7.08 28.67 5.15
C VAL A 35 6.22 28.19 3.97
N PRO A 36 6.64 27.10 3.30
CA PRO A 36 5.79 26.44 2.34
C PRO A 36 4.57 25.83 3.03
N GLY A 37 3.43 25.78 2.36
CA GLY A 37 2.19 25.19 2.86
C GLY A 37 1.36 26.13 3.76
N LEU A 38 0.44 25.50 4.50
CA LEU A 38 -0.46 26.22 5.42
C LEU A 38 0.23 26.53 6.76
N ARG A 39 -0.16 27.66 7.39
CA ARG A 39 0.18 27.93 8.79
C ARG A 39 -0.73 27.13 9.73
N ARG A 40 -0.29 26.89 10.97
CA ARG A 40 -1.11 26.20 11.99
C ARG A 40 -2.44 26.90 12.24
N GLU A 41 -2.42 28.22 12.28
CA GLU A 41 -3.62 29.08 12.45
C GLU A 41 -4.59 28.93 11.27
N GLU A 42 -4.07 28.74 10.05
CA GLU A 42 -4.88 28.54 8.84
C GLU A 42 -5.55 27.17 8.86
N VAL A 43 -4.82 26.10 9.23
CA VAL A 43 -5.40 24.76 9.37
C VAL A 43 -6.44 24.74 10.50
N ALA A 44 -6.15 25.38 11.63
CA ALA A 44 -7.09 25.47 12.75
C ALA A 44 -8.39 26.19 12.35
N PHE A 45 -8.27 27.29 11.62
CA PHE A 45 -9.42 28.04 11.08
C PHE A 45 -10.26 27.19 10.13
N LEU A 46 -9.62 26.53 9.14
CA LEU A 46 -10.29 25.66 8.17
C LEU A 46 -10.95 24.44 8.81
N ALA A 47 -10.34 23.91 9.87
CA ALA A 47 -10.87 22.76 10.62
C ALA A 47 -11.89 23.14 11.71
N GLY A 48 -12.12 24.43 11.95
CA GLY A 48 -13.05 24.89 12.98
C GLY A 48 -12.60 24.58 14.41
N VAL A 49 -11.28 24.55 14.66
CA VAL A 49 -10.69 24.28 15.97
C VAL A 49 -9.82 25.46 16.43
N SER A 50 -9.45 25.51 17.72
CA SER A 50 -8.52 26.54 18.19
C SER A 50 -7.08 26.23 17.70
N THR A 51 -6.28 27.29 17.49
CA THR A 51 -4.88 27.16 17.10
C THR A 51 -4.07 26.36 18.14
N ASP A 52 -4.35 26.51 19.43
CA ASP A 52 -3.72 25.74 20.50
C ASP A 52 -4.08 24.26 20.42
N TYR A 53 -5.34 23.96 20.13
CA TYR A 53 -5.79 22.57 19.94
C TYR A 53 -5.06 21.89 18.78
N TYR A 54 -5.01 22.53 17.59
CA TYR A 54 -4.29 21.98 16.46
C TYR A 54 -2.78 21.87 16.72
N ALA A 55 -2.18 22.88 17.39
CA ALA A 55 -0.76 22.83 17.75
C ALA A 55 -0.43 21.65 18.66
N ARG A 56 -1.28 21.34 19.64
CA ARG A 56 -1.15 20.16 20.51
C ARG A 56 -1.28 18.86 19.72
N LEU A 57 -2.23 18.79 18.79
CA LEU A 57 -2.42 17.63 17.92
C LEU A 57 -1.17 17.40 17.04
N GLU A 58 -0.66 18.45 16.38
CA GLU A 58 0.56 18.40 15.55
C GLU A 58 1.83 18.12 16.36
N GLN A 59 1.82 18.35 17.68
CA GLN A 59 2.92 17.97 18.56
C GLN A 59 2.84 16.52 19.02
N GLY A 60 1.85 15.76 18.57
CA GLY A 60 1.60 14.39 18.99
C GLY A 60 1.25 14.26 20.47
N ARG A 61 0.72 15.32 21.10
CA ARG A 61 0.26 15.23 22.48
C ARG A 61 -0.99 14.37 22.56
N ARG A 62 -1.18 13.69 23.67
CA ARG A 62 -2.30 12.79 23.91
C ARG A 62 -3.61 13.57 24.02
N ILE A 63 -4.20 13.86 22.85
CA ILE A 63 -5.54 14.43 22.70
C ILE A 63 -6.35 13.36 21.98
N VAL A 64 -7.58 13.14 22.40
CA VAL A 64 -8.55 12.29 21.69
C VAL A 64 -9.52 13.22 20.97
N PRO A 65 -9.26 13.58 19.70
CA PRO A 65 -10.22 14.38 18.92
C PRO A 65 -11.45 13.55 18.61
N SER A 66 -12.59 14.21 18.43
CA SER A 66 -13.79 13.53 17.92
C SER A 66 -13.62 13.16 16.44
N PRO A 67 -14.35 12.16 15.93
CA PRO A 67 -14.31 11.79 14.51
C PRO A 67 -14.56 12.99 13.58
N SER A 68 -15.48 13.88 13.96
CA SER A 68 -15.79 15.09 13.19
C SER A 68 -14.61 16.08 13.12
N VAL A 69 -13.80 16.18 14.17
CA VAL A 69 -12.59 17.01 14.19
C VAL A 69 -11.50 16.40 13.30
N VAL A 70 -11.32 15.08 13.34
CA VAL A 70 -10.35 14.38 12.48
C VAL A 70 -10.69 14.59 11.00
N ASP A 71 -11.95 14.45 10.66
CA ASP A 71 -12.48 14.68 9.32
C ASP A 71 -12.30 16.14 8.86
N ALA A 72 -12.55 17.10 9.75
CA ALA A 72 -12.34 18.50 9.47
C ALA A 72 -10.84 18.85 9.25
N VAL A 73 -9.96 18.31 10.08
CA VAL A 73 -8.50 18.45 9.91
C VAL A 73 -8.03 17.80 8.61
N GLY A 74 -8.54 16.60 8.27
CA GLY A 74 -8.21 15.93 7.01
C GLY A 74 -8.61 16.75 5.79
N ARG A 75 -9.81 17.34 5.80
CA ARG A 75 -10.26 18.25 4.73
C ARG A 75 -9.42 19.53 4.66
N ALA A 76 -9.11 20.13 5.80
CA ALA A 76 -8.29 21.35 5.86
C ALA A 76 -6.88 21.13 5.30
N LEU A 77 -6.32 19.93 5.47
CA LEU A 77 -5.02 19.52 4.93
C LEU A 77 -5.09 18.99 3.50
N GLY A 78 -6.27 18.94 2.87
CA GLY A 78 -6.44 18.43 1.52
C GLY A 78 -6.14 16.94 1.38
N LEU A 79 -6.29 16.16 2.46
CA LEU A 79 -6.03 14.73 2.44
C LEU A 79 -7.12 14.00 1.61
N ASP A 80 -6.69 13.07 0.78
CA ASP A 80 -7.57 12.10 0.12
C ASP A 80 -8.16 11.10 1.12
N ASP A 81 -8.99 10.18 0.66
CA ASP A 81 -9.64 9.18 1.52
C ASP A 81 -8.63 8.31 2.26
N ALA A 82 -7.54 7.91 1.59
CA ALA A 82 -6.47 7.13 2.19
C ALA A 82 -5.72 7.92 3.28
N GLY A 83 -5.39 9.17 3.01
CA GLY A 83 -4.75 10.07 3.98
C GLY A 83 -5.64 10.35 5.21
N ARG A 84 -6.96 10.50 5.01
CA ARG A 84 -7.93 10.66 6.12
C ARG A 84 -8.05 9.40 6.97
N ALA A 85 -8.11 8.23 6.33
CA ALA A 85 -8.13 6.96 7.03
C ALA A 85 -6.86 6.80 7.87
N HIS A 86 -5.68 7.05 7.29
CA HIS A 86 -4.41 6.98 8.01
C HIS A 86 -4.32 7.98 9.18
N LEU A 87 -4.84 9.20 9.01
CA LEU A 87 -4.94 10.17 10.12
C LEU A 87 -5.80 9.66 11.27
N ALA A 88 -6.96 9.06 10.95
CA ALA A 88 -7.85 8.47 11.93
C ALA A 88 -7.18 7.33 12.72
N ASP A 89 -6.41 6.49 12.03
CA ASP A 89 -5.67 5.38 12.62
C ASP A 89 -4.54 5.87 13.55
N LEU A 90 -3.75 6.85 13.11
CA LEU A 90 -2.69 7.46 13.93
C LEU A 90 -3.23 8.11 15.22
N ILE A 91 -4.46 8.58 15.21
CA ILE A 91 -5.14 9.16 16.37
C ILE A 91 -5.78 8.08 17.25
N GLY A 92 -5.89 6.83 16.76
CA GLY A 92 -6.55 5.73 17.45
C GLY A 92 -8.08 5.78 17.39
N LEU A 93 -8.64 6.53 16.42
CA LEU A 93 -10.07 6.54 16.10
C LEU A 93 -10.44 5.52 15.01
N GLY A 94 -9.45 5.02 14.28
CA GLY A 94 -9.61 3.80 13.49
C GLY A 94 -10.13 2.71 14.40
N THR A 95 -11.06 1.93 13.93
CA THR A 95 -11.75 0.88 14.71
C THR A 95 -10.79 0.24 15.70
N ARG A 96 -11.00 0.53 16.99
CA ARG A 96 -10.19 0.05 18.10
C ARG A 96 -9.87 -1.42 17.90
N ALA A 97 -8.68 -1.73 17.43
CA ALA A 97 -8.19 -3.09 17.46
C ALA A 97 -8.17 -3.53 18.94
N PRO A 98 -8.79 -4.62 19.30
CA PRO A 98 -8.72 -5.14 20.67
C PRO A 98 -7.24 -5.38 21.00
N LEU A 99 -6.87 -5.08 22.25
CA LEU A 99 -5.59 -5.43 22.88
C LEU A 99 -5.00 -6.71 22.29
N ALA A 100 -3.77 -6.61 21.77
CA ALA A 100 -2.88 -7.67 21.29
C ALA A 100 -3.52 -9.08 21.14
N ARG A 101 -4.49 -9.21 20.27
CA ARG A 101 -4.95 -10.51 19.80
C ARG A 101 -4.01 -10.90 18.68
N THR A 102 -3.31 -12.01 18.84
CA THR A 102 -2.73 -12.73 17.71
C THR A 102 -3.84 -12.91 16.68
N ARG A 103 -3.82 -12.08 15.64
CA ARG A 103 -4.82 -12.21 14.58
C ARG A 103 -4.67 -13.59 13.96
N PRO A 104 -5.78 -14.29 13.69
CA PRO A 104 -5.71 -15.62 13.09
C PRO A 104 -4.97 -15.54 11.76
N VAL A 105 -4.25 -16.61 11.44
CA VAL A 105 -3.59 -16.78 10.15
C VAL A 105 -4.66 -16.66 9.06
N GLN A 106 -4.45 -15.74 8.12
CA GLN A 106 -5.36 -15.57 7.00
C GLN A 106 -5.34 -16.85 6.14
N ARG A 107 -6.52 -17.31 5.77
CA ARG A 107 -6.68 -18.48 4.90
C ARG A 107 -7.64 -18.15 3.79
N VAL A 108 -7.28 -18.59 2.59
CA VAL A 108 -8.12 -18.47 1.41
C VAL A 108 -9.24 -19.51 1.49
N ARG A 109 -10.47 -19.08 1.26
CA ARG A 109 -11.64 -19.98 1.23
C ARG A 109 -11.55 -20.97 0.07
N PRO A 110 -12.01 -22.23 0.23
CA PRO A 110 -11.97 -23.22 -0.86
C PRO A 110 -12.60 -22.73 -2.17
N GLY A 111 -13.75 -22.03 -2.10
CA GLY A 111 -14.40 -21.46 -3.26
C GLY A 111 -13.56 -20.42 -4.03
N LEU A 112 -12.64 -19.73 -3.34
CA LEU A 112 -11.74 -18.79 -4.00
C LEU A 112 -10.65 -19.52 -4.80
N TYR A 113 -10.16 -20.67 -4.35
CA TYR A 113 -9.27 -21.51 -5.17
C TYR A 113 -9.96 -21.99 -6.44
N GLN A 114 -11.25 -22.40 -6.36
CA GLN A 114 -12.02 -22.76 -7.54
C GLN A 114 -12.16 -21.59 -8.53
N LEU A 115 -12.36 -20.36 -8.02
CA LEU A 115 -12.39 -19.16 -8.86
C LEU A 115 -11.03 -18.91 -9.52
N LEU A 116 -9.93 -19.05 -8.78
CA LEU A 116 -8.57 -18.88 -9.31
C LEU A 116 -8.29 -19.89 -10.45
N ASP A 117 -8.73 -21.13 -10.30
CA ASP A 117 -8.58 -22.16 -11.32
C ASP A 117 -9.46 -21.86 -12.55
N ALA A 118 -10.69 -21.36 -12.34
CA ALA A 118 -11.59 -20.97 -13.42
C ALA A 118 -11.10 -19.77 -14.24
N LEU A 119 -10.31 -18.87 -13.61
CA LEU A 119 -9.65 -17.74 -14.27
C LEU A 119 -8.39 -18.14 -15.05
N GLY A 120 -8.23 -19.38 -15.37
CA GLY A 120 -7.15 -20.11 -16.03
C GLY A 120 -6.05 -19.30 -16.74
N GLU A 121 -6.41 -18.44 -17.70
CA GLU A 121 -5.46 -17.64 -18.49
C GLU A 121 -5.27 -16.20 -18.00
N VAL A 122 -6.04 -15.77 -17.02
CA VAL A 122 -5.96 -14.44 -16.42
C VAL A 122 -5.03 -14.53 -15.21
N PRO A 123 -3.91 -13.77 -15.15
CA PRO A 123 -3.04 -13.78 -13.98
C PRO A 123 -3.75 -13.18 -12.76
N VAL A 124 -3.70 -13.88 -11.63
CA VAL A 124 -4.32 -13.44 -10.38
C VAL A 124 -3.38 -13.68 -9.21
N LEU A 125 -3.26 -12.67 -8.34
CA LEU A 125 -2.68 -12.77 -7.01
C LEU A 125 -3.75 -12.48 -5.95
N VAL A 126 -3.74 -13.23 -4.87
CA VAL A 126 -4.55 -12.97 -3.69
C VAL A 126 -3.61 -12.49 -2.59
N LEU A 127 -3.74 -11.22 -2.24
CA LEU A 127 -2.93 -10.61 -1.20
C LEU A 127 -3.76 -10.45 0.08
N GLY A 128 -3.15 -10.77 1.19
CA GLY A 128 -3.64 -10.49 2.51
C GLY A 128 -3.07 -9.18 3.06
N ARG A 129 -3.18 -9.03 4.36
CA ARG A 129 -2.54 -7.94 5.10
C ARG A 129 -1.05 -7.87 4.78
N ARG A 130 -0.44 -6.68 4.84
CA ARG A 130 0.99 -6.45 4.59
C ARG A 130 1.47 -6.88 3.21
N ALA A 131 0.54 -7.10 2.26
CA ALA A 131 0.82 -7.73 0.97
C ALA A 131 1.35 -9.18 1.08
N ASP A 132 0.96 -9.93 2.12
CA ASP A 132 1.24 -11.36 2.22
C ASP A 132 0.54 -12.10 1.08
N VAL A 133 1.27 -12.92 0.31
CA VAL A 133 0.70 -13.67 -0.80
C VAL A 133 0.01 -14.92 -0.25
N LEU A 134 -1.33 -14.88 -0.24
CA LEU A 134 -2.17 -15.96 0.28
C LEU A 134 -2.41 -17.06 -0.75
N ALA A 135 -2.57 -16.68 -2.01
CA ALA A 135 -2.73 -17.59 -3.14
C ALA A 135 -2.38 -16.88 -4.46
N GLN A 136 -2.17 -17.69 -5.47
CA GLN A 136 -2.01 -17.23 -6.85
C GLN A 136 -2.43 -18.36 -7.79
N ASN A 137 -2.92 -18.00 -8.97
CA ASN A 137 -3.18 -19.01 -9.99
C ASN A 137 -1.92 -19.30 -10.83
N ARG A 138 -2.01 -20.27 -11.72
CA ARG A 138 -0.91 -20.66 -12.63
C ARG A 138 -0.35 -19.46 -13.40
N MET A 139 -1.22 -18.61 -13.91
CA MET A 139 -0.78 -17.44 -14.68
C MET A 139 -0.14 -16.36 -13.81
N GLY A 140 -0.59 -16.17 -12.57
CA GLY A 140 0.09 -15.32 -11.60
C GLY A 140 1.50 -15.80 -11.29
N LYS A 141 1.68 -17.15 -11.13
CA LYS A 141 2.99 -17.77 -10.97
C LYS A 141 3.90 -17.54 -12.19
N ALA A 142 3.36 -17.70 -13.39
CA ALA A 142 4.11 -17.52 -14.62
C ALA A 142 4.49 -16.06 -14.87
N LEU A 143 3.60 -15.10 -14.58
CA LEU A 143 3.82 -13.68 -14.86
C LEU A 143 4.82 -13.02 -13.88
N PHE A 144 4.85 -13.43 -12.63
CA PHE A 144 5.67 -12.83 -11.59
C PHE A 144 6.73 -13.80 -11.06
N THR A 145 6.33 -14.65 -10.14
CA THR A 145 7.15 -15.71 -9.53
C THR A 145 6.24 -16.71 -8.83
N ASP A 146 6.72 -17.93 -8.63
CA ASP A 146 6.04 -18.90 -7.78
C ASP A 146 6.34 -18.63 -6.31
N PHE A 147 5.42 -17.92 -5.63
CA PHE A 147 5.58 -17.61 -4.21
C PHE A 147 5.58 -18.85 -3.31
N GLU A 148 5.08 -20.00 -3.77
CA GLU A 148 5.12 -21.26 -2.99
C GLU A 148 6.54 -21.79 -2.81
N ARG A 149 7.51 -21.36 -3.64
CA ARG A 149 8.94 -21.68 -3.49
C ARG A 149 9.59 -21.02 -2.27
N PHE A 150 8.99 -19.93 -1.77
CA PHE A 150 9.47 -19.29 -0.57
C PHE A 150 8.88 -19.93 0.68
N PRO A 151 9.60 -19.94 1.82
CA PRO A 151 9.01 -20.29 3.11
C PRO A 151 7.78 -19.44 3.43
N ALA A 152 6.75 -20.01 4.04
CA ALA A 152 5.48 -19.35 4.30
C ALA A 152 5.61 -17.92 4.89
N PRO A 153 6.49 -17.63 5.88
CA PRO A 153 6.67 -16.29 6.42
C PRO A 153 7.28 -15.28 5.41
N GLN A 154 7.87 -15.77 4.33
CA GLN A 154 8.53 -14.95 3.31
C GLN A 154 7.67 -14.75 2.05
N ARG A 155 6.48 -15.35 1.99
CA ARG A 155 5.52 -15.20 0.87
C ARG A 155 4.85 -13.84 0.94
N ASN A 156 5.61 -12.79 0.66
CA ASN A 156 5.15 -11.42 0.76
C ASN A 156 5.55 -10.65 -0.51
N TYR A 157 4.59 -9.99 -1.13
CA TYR A 157 4.78 -9.29 -2.40
C TYR A 157 5.71 -8.08 -2.25
N ALA A 158 5.56 -7.29 -1.18
CA ALA A 158 6.40 -6.13 -0.95
C ALA A 158 7.86 -6.54 -0.69
N ARG A 159 8.06 -7.60 0.10
CA ARG A 159 9.38 -8.18 0.35
C ARG A 159 10.04 -8.67 -0.94
N TRP A 160 9.33 -9.44 -1.74
CA TRP A 160 9.81 -9.91 -3.04
C TRP A 160 10.16 -8.75 -3.96
N LEU A 161 9.27 -7.78 -4.11
CA LEU A 161 9.47 -6.62 -4.99
C LEU A 161 10.70 -5.79 -4.61
N LEU A 162 10.99 -5.67 -3.31
CA LEU A 162 12.08 -4.83 -2.79
C LEU A 162 13.43 -5.56 -2.69
N LEU A 163 13.44 -6.88 -2.47
CA LEU A 163 14.65 -7.62 -2.14
C LEU A 163 15.10 -8.62 -3.22
N ASP A 164 14.22 -8.95 -4.19
CA ASP A 164 14.52 -9.94 -5.21
C ASP A 164 15.01 -9.28 -6.50
N GLU A 165 16.19 -9.67 -6.99
CA GLU A 165 16.77 -9.12 -8.23
C GLU A 165 15.93 -9.45 -9.46
N GLY A 166 15.27 -10.63 -9.47
CA GLY A 166 14.35 -11.01 -10.55
C GLY A 166 13.16 -10.07 -10.62
N ALA A 167 12.60 -9.66 -9.46
CA ALA A 167 11.56 -8.63 -9.41
C ALA A 167 12.06 -7.29 -9.95
N ARG A 168 13.26 -6.87 -9.54
CA ARG A 168 13.87 -5.61 -10.01
C ARG A 168 14.08 -5.60 -11.53
N SER A 169 14.44 -6.73 -12.10
CA SER A 169 14.64 -6.90 -13.54
C SER A 169 13.34 -7.00 -14.32
N LEU A 170 12.29 -7.57 -13.71
CA LEU A 170 10.99 -7.79 -14.32
C LEU A 170 10.24 -6.48 -14.56
N PHE A 171 10.23 -5.57 -13.59
CA PHE A 171 9.50 -4.31 -13.72
C PHE A 171 10.34 -3.24 -14.39
N VAL A 172 9.88 -2.71 -15.54
CA VAL A 172 10.55 -1.61 -16.24
C VAL A 172 10.61 -0.36 -15.35
N ASP A 173 9.52 -0.09 -14.64
CA ASP A 173 9.39 1.04 -13.70
C ASP A 173 9.48 0.53 -12.25
N TRP A 174 10.49 -0.27 -11.95
CA TRP A 174 10.62 -0.93 -10.65
C TRP A 174 10.54 0.04 -9.47
N GLU A 175 11.22 1.19 -9.58
CA GLU A 175 11.24 2.19 -8.50
C GLU A 175 9.84 2.72 -8.18
N GLU A 176 9.01 2.99 -9.19
CA GLU A 176 7.62 3.41 -8.98
C GLU A 176 6.80 2.31 -8.31
N GLN A 177 6.92 1.06 -8.79
CA GLN A 177 6.17 -0.06 -8.24
C GLN A 177 6.59 -0.37 -6.79
N ALA A 178 7.89 -0.30 -6.50
CA ALA A 178 8.42 -0.52 -5.16
C ALA A 178 7.98 0.59 -4.19
N ARG A 179 7.97 1.86 -4.63
CA ARG A 179 7.48 2.99 -3.85
C ARG A 179 6.00 2.82 -3.47
N VAL A 180 5.17 2.41 -4.42
CA VAL A 180 3.74 2.11 -4.16
C VAL A 180 3.59 0.99 -3.13
N ALA A 181 4.42 -0.05 -3.18
CA ALA A 181 4.38 -1.12 -2.19
C ALA A 181 4.75 -0.62 -0.78
N VAL A 182 5.71 0.31 -0.66
CA VAL A 182 6.07 0.96 0.61
C VAL A 182 4.92 1.83 1.14
N GLU A 183 4.28 2.61 0.27
CA GLU A 183 3.13 3.46 0.62
C GLU A 183 1.94 2.63 1.13
N ASN A 184 1.64 1.50 0.47
CA ASN A 184 0.61 0.56 0.91
C ASN A 184 0.96 -0.10 2.26
N LEU A 185 2.21 -0.53 2.45
CA LEU A 185 2.64 -1.12 3.72
C LEU A 185 2.56 -0.12 4.87
N ARG A 186 2.82 1.16 4.60
CA ARG A 186 2.67 2.22 5.59
C ARG A 186 1.20 2.43 5.98
N LEU A 187 0.29 2.39 5.01
CA LEU A 187 -1.14 2.45 5.29
C LEU A 187 -1.57 1.30 6.21
N GLU A 188 -1.13 0.08 5.91
CA GLU A 188 -1.39 -1.11 6.74
C GLU A 188 -0.81 -0.97 8.16
N ALA A 189 0.41 -0.46 8.28
CA ALA A 189 1.03 -0.22 9.58
C ALA A 189 0.27 0.82 10.42
N GLY A 190 -0.34 1.82 9.77
CA GLY A 190 -1.22 2.79 10.43
C GLY A 190 -2.53 2.17 10.91
N ASN A 191 -3.11 1.25 10.14
CA ASN A 191 -4.37 0.56 10.48
C ASN A 191 -4.23 -0.34 11.73
N ASP A 192 -3.05 -0.91 11.96
CA ASP A 192 -2.79 -1.75 13.14
C ASP A 192 -1.35 -1.55 13.67
N PRO A 193 -1.11 -0.45 14.41
CA PRO A 193 0.23 -0.17 14.96
C PRO A 193 0.72 -1.23 15.96
N ALA A 194 -0.17 -2.09 16.47
CA ALA A 194 0.17 -3.14 17.42
C ALA A 194 0.49 -4.49 16.73
N ASP A 195 0.38 -4.57 15.40
CA ASP A 195 0.69 -5.81 14.67
C ASP A 195 2.21 -6.05 14.64
N ARG A 196 2.64 -7.02 15.45
CA ARG A 196 4.04 -7.42 15.57
C ARG A 196 4.63 -7.88 14.23
N ALA A 197 3.86 -8.59 13.42
CA ALA A 197 4.36 -9.10 12.14
C ALA A 197 4.60 -7.97 11.13
N THR A 198 3.78 -6.92 11.14
CA THR A 198 4.03 -5.69 10.37
C THR A 198 5.32 -5.00 10.83
N ALA A 199 5.52 -4.86 12.15
CA ALA A 199 6.73 -4.24 12.69
C ALA A 199 8.01 -5.04 12.35
N GLU A 200 7.95 -6.37 12.40
CA GLU A 200 9.04 -7.27 12.02
C GLU A 200 9.39 -7.13 10.53
N LEU A 201 8.38 -7.12 9.64
CA LEU A 201 8.58 -6.90 8.20
C LEU A 201 9.21 -5.53 7.90
N ILE A 202 8.73 -4.47 8.52
CA ILE A 202 9.30 -3.11 8.36
C ILE A 202 10.75 -3.08 8.81
N THR A 203 11.07 -3.72 9.94
CA THR A 203 12.43 -3.79 10.47
C THR A 203 13.35 -4.54 9.50
N GLU A 204 12.92 -5.68 8.96
CA GLU A 204 13.65 -6.45 7.95
C GLU A 204 13.90 -5.60 6.68
N LEU A 205 12.85 -4.98 6.14
CA LEU A 205 12.95 -4.20 4.91
C LEU A 205 13.85 -2.97 5.08
N ARG A 206 13.80 -2.30 6.23
CA ARG A 206 14.72 -1.18 6.55
C ARG A 206 16.17 -1.61 6.63
N ALA A 207 16.43 -2.80 7.17
CA ALA A 207 17.78 -3.34 7.28
C ALA A 207 18.34 -3.81 5.92
N SER A 208 17.46 -4.24 5.00
CA SER A 208 17.84 -4.92 3.77
C SER A 208 17.74 -4.05 2.50
N SER A 209 17.04 -2.90 2.55
CA SER A 209 16.86 -1.99 1.43
C SER A 209 17.02 -0.53 1.84
N ALA A 210 18.05 0.11 1.29
CA ALA A 210 18.27 1.54 1.51
C ALA A 210 17.15 2.39 0.88
N GLU A 211 16.62 1.94 -0.26
CA GLU A 211 15.49 2.56 -0.94
C GLU A 211 14.24 2.54 -0.06
N PHE A 212 13.93 1.37 0.54
CA PHE A 212 12.82 1.25 1.47
C PHE A 212 12.94 2.26 2.62
N GLY A 213 14.11 2.34 3.26
CA GLY A 213 14.34 3.28 4.36
C GLY A 213 14.04 4.72 3.97
N ARG A 214 14.55 5.17 2.82
CA ARG A 214 14.31 6.53 2.30
C ARG A 214 12.82 6.79 2.06
N TRP A 215 12.14 5.90 1.32
CA TRP A 215 10.72 6.06 0.98
C TRP A 215 9.82 5.93 2.20
N TRP A 216 10.17 5.06 3.13
CA TRP A 216 9.47 4.95 4.40
C TRP A 216 9.50 6.26 5.19
N ASP A 217 10.62 6.96 5.22
CA ASP A 217 10.78 8.24 5.92
C ASP A 217 10.10 9.42 5.19
N GLU A 218 9.69 9.26 3.94
CA GLU A 218 8.87 10.24 3.21
C GLU A 218 7.43 10.32 3.72
N HIS A 219 6.94 9.35 4.49
CA HIS A 219 5.58 9.27 5.06
C HIS A 219 4.45 9.42 4.03
N ARG A 220 4.67 9.01 2.79
CA ARG A 220 3.61 8.98 1.79
C ARG A 220 2.73 7.77 2.04
N VAL A 221 1.44 7.95 1.85
CA VAL A 221 0.42 6.89 1.80
C VAL A 221 -0.35 7.04 0.51
N ASN A 222 -0.56 5.94 -0.16
CA ASN A 222 -1.35 5.89 -1.37
C ASN A 222 -2.03 4.52 -1.44
N GLN A 223 -3.25 4.49 -1.92
CA GLN A 223 -3.96 3.24 -2.18
C GLN A 223 -4.40 3.24 -3.63
N ARG A 224 -3.66 2.50 -4.45
CA ARG A 224 -4.03 2.32 -5.85
C ARG A 224 -4.90 1.07 -5.98
N THR A 225 -6.11 1.24 -6.47
CA THR A 225 -7.05 0.14 -6.73
C THR A 225 -6.93 -0.40 -8.15
N HIS A 226 -6.32 0.33 -9.05
CA HIS A 226 -6.09 -0.03 -10.46
C HIS A 226 -4.81 0.65 -10.98
N GLY A 227 -4.34 0.22 -12.13
CA GLY A 227 -3.19 0.82 -12.79
C GLY A 227 -2.53 -0.10 -13.79
N SER A 228 -1.39 0.34 -14.31
CA SER A 228 -0.62 -0.35 -15.33
C SER A 228 0.76 -0.77 -14.81
N LYS A 229 1.27 -1.91 -15.30
CA LYS A 229 2.64 -2.38 -15.03
C LYS A 229 3.32 -2.75 -16.34
N ARG A 230 4.44 -2.10 -16.61
CA ARG A 230 5.31 -2.44 -17.72
C ARG A 230 6.31 -3.50 -17.26
N LEU A 231 6.34 -4.63 -17.93
CA LEU A 231 7.17 -5.77 -17.56
C LEU A 231 8.14 -6.11 -18.69
N ARG A 232 9.36 -6.51 -18.31
CA ARG A 232 10.33 -7.16 -19.17
C ARG A 232 10.44 -8.62 -18.75
N HIS A 233 9.56 -9.43 -19.30
CA HIS A 233 9.42 -10.82 -18.88
C HIS A 233 10.49 -11.71 -19.55
N PRO A 234 11.19 -12.57 -18.79
CA PRO A 234 12.32 -13.35 -19.33
C PRO A 234 11.95 -14.33 -20.44
N VAL A 235 10.69 -14.76 -20.52
CA VAL A 235 10.21 -15.74 -21.51
C VAL A 235 9.56 -15.07 -22.71
N VAL A 236 8.71 -14.04 -22.48
CA VAL A 236 7.88 -13.45 -23.54
C VAL A 236 8.26 -12.02 -23.90
N GLY A 237 9.32 -11.47 -23.30
CA GLY A 237 9.79 -10.11 -23.56
C GLY A 237 8.93 -9.03 -22.94
N ASP A 238 8.88 -7.87 -23.59
CA ASP A 238 8.19 -6.69 -23.06
C ASP A 238 6.68 -6.84 -23.20
N LEU A 239 5.96 -6.59 -22.10
CA LEU A 239 4.50 -6.52 -22.09
C LEU A 239 4.01 -5.52 -21.04
N THR A 240 2.83 -4.96 -21.30
CA THR A 240 2.13 -4.10 -20.36
C THR A 240 0.87 -4.82 -19.90
N VAL A 241 0.67 -4.90 -18.59
CA VAL A 241 -0.54 -5.45 -18.00
C VAL A 241 -1.24 -4.36 -17.18
N GLU A 242 -2.55 -4.29 -17.32
CA GLU A 242 -3.41 -3.50 -16.46
C GLU A 242 -3.85 -4.36 -15.28
N TYR A 243 -4.05 -3.76 -14.10
CA TYR A 243 -4.59 -4.48 -12.96
C TYR A 243 -5.77 -3.76 -12.34
N GLU A 244 -6.71 -4.56 -11.87
CA GLU A 244 -7.82 -4.14 -11.01
C GLU A 244 -7.74 -4.87 -9.68
N THR A 245 -8.14 -4.20 -8.61
CA THR A 245 -8.24 -4.81 -7.28
C THR A 245 -9.68 -5.05 -6.90
N LEU A 246 -9.96 -6.24 -6.41
CA LEU A 246 -11.29 -6.65 -5.95
C LEU A 246 -11.21 -6.99 -4.46
N LEU A 247 -12.00 -6.29 -3.65
CA LEU A 247 -12.18 -6.60 -2.23
C LEU A 247 -13.22 -7.69 -2.07
N LEU A 248 -12.99 -8.61 -1.14
CA LEU A 248 -13.90 -9.71 -0.87
C LEU A 248 -14.85 -9.35 0.28
N PRO A 249 -16.18 -9.28 0.04
CA PRO A 249 -17.14 -9.15 1.12
C PRO A 249 -17.00 -10.31 2.11
N GLY A 250 -16.85 -9.98 3.40
CA GLY A 250 -16.63 -10.96 4.46
C GLY A 250 -15.17 -11.31 4.75
N ASP A 251 -14.22 -10.91 3.89
CA ASP A 251 -12.77 -11.03 4.11
C ASP A 251 -12.10 -9.67 3.80
N PRO A 252 -12.36 -8.61 4.59
CA PRO A 252 -11.96 -7.23 4.28
C PRO A 252 -10.44 -7.05 4.15
N ASP A 253 -9.66 -7.92 4.77
CA ASP A 253 -8.19 -7.90 4.71
C ASP A 253 -7.64 -8.72 3.53
N THR A 254 -8.49 -9.13 2.58
CA THR A 254 -8.09 -9.95 1.42
C THR A 254 -8.46 -9.23 0.13
N THR A 255 -7.46 -9.03 -0.72
CA THR A 255 -7.61 -8.33 -2.00
C THR A 255 -7.15 -9.23 -3.15
N LEU A 256 -7.96 -9.35 -4.19
CA LEU A 256 -7.57 -9.96 -5.45
C LEU A 256 -6.97 -8.89 -6.35
N TYR A 257 -5.82 -9.19 -6.91
CA TYR A 257 -5.22 -8.44 -8.01
C TYR A 257 -5.41 -9.26 -9.28
N VAL A 258 -6.23 -8.76 -10.18
CA VAL A 258 -6.55 -9.39 -11.47
C VAL A 258 -5.85 -8.60 -12.56
N TYR A 259 -5.04 -9.28 -13.38
CA TYR A 259 -4.25 -8.64 -14.43
C TYR A 259 -4.82 -8.94 -15.80
N SER A 260 -4.92 -7.93 -16.64
CA SER A 260 -5.44 -8.01 -18.00
C SER A 260 -4.51 -7.30 -18.98
N THR A 261 -4.78 -7.43 -20.25
CA THR A 261 -4.09 -6.71 -21.33
C THR A 261 -5.12 -6.13 -22.28
N GLU A 262 -4.78 -5.05 -22.95
CA GLU A 262 -5.61 -4.49 -24.01
C GLU A 262 -5.85 -5.53 -25.13
N ALA A 263 -7.09 -5.66 -25.55
CA ALA A 263 -7.48 -6.62 -26.58
C ALA A 263 -6.79 -6.31 -27.93
N GLY A 264 -6.26 -7.33 -28.59
CA GLY A 264 -5.54 -7.21 -29.87
C GLY A 264 -4.11 -6.66 -29.76
N SER A 265 -3.65 -6.28 -28.55
CA SER A 265 -2.34 -5.69 -28.33
C SER A 265 -1.19 -6.70 -28.45
N PRO A 266 0.07 -6.23 -28.64
CA PRO A 266 1.25 -7.09 -28.51
C PRO A 266 1.32 -7.77 -27.14
N SER A 267 0.91 -7.06 -26.08
CA SER A 267 0.90 -7.58 -24.71
C SER A 267 -0.07 -8.73 -24.53
N GLN A 268 -1.24 -8.71 -25.19
CA GLN A 268 -2.16 -9.84 -25.17
C GLN A 268 -1.53 -11.10 -25.81
N ARG A 269 -0.85 -10.92 -26.95
CA ARG A 269 -0.14 -12.04 -27.60
C ARG A 269 0.96 -12.62 -26.72
N ALA A 270 1.75 -11.75 -26.07
CA ALA A 270 2.78 -12.17 -25.13
C ALA A 270 2.19 -12.93 -23.93
N LEU A 271 1.06 -12.45 -23.38
CA LEU A 271 0.38 -13.14 -22.28
C LEU A 271 -0.18 -14.50 -22.70
N SER A 272 -0.74 -14.63 -23.94
CA SER A 272 -1.21 -15.91 -24.49
C SER A 272 -0.05 -16.91 -24.72
N LEU A 273 1.12 -16.42 -25.18
CA LEU A 273 2.31 -17.24 -25.29
C LEU A 273 2.79 -17.73 -23.92
N LEU A 274 2.76 -16.86 -22.91
CA LEU A 274 3.08 -17.22 -21.54
C LEU A 274 2.13 -18.28 -20.98
N ALA A 275 0.82 -18.16 -21.30
CA ALA A 275 -0.19 -19.15 -20.92
C ALA A 275 0.16 -20.54 -21.50
N SER A 276 0.49 -20.59 -22.79
CA SER A 276 0.88 -21.84 -23.47
C SER A 276 2.18 -22.42 -22.89
N TRP A 277 3.17 -21.56 -22.67
CA TRP A 277 4.45 -21.96 -22.06
C TRP A 277 4.28 -22.53 -20.65
N SER A 278 3.44 -21.91 -19.84
CA SER A 278 3.18 -22.33 -18.45
C SER A 278 2.45 -23.69 -18.36
N LEU A 279 1.73 -24.10 -19.39
CA LEU A 279 1.14 -25.44 -19.49
C LEU A 279 2.22 -26.47 -19.84
N SER A 280 3.15 -26.12 -20.71
CA SER A 280 4.23 -27.01 -21.15
C SER A 280 5.32 -27.21 -20.10
N GLY A 281 5.64 -26.16 -19.30
CA GLY A 281 6.67 -26.20 -18.25
C GLY A 281 6.27 -26.99 -17.01
N ALA A 282 5.00 -27.25 -16.78
CA ALA A 282 4.53 -28.10 -15.69
C ALA A 282 4.95 -29.57 -15.84
N GLY A 283 5.39 -29.98 -17.04
CA GLY A 283 5.90 -31.32 -17.32
C GLY A 283 7.42 -31.49 -17.12
N ALA A 284 8.21 -30.41 -17.11
CA ALA A 284 9.67 -30.47 -17.18
C ALA A 284 10.41 -30.44 -15.83
N VAL A 285 9.72 -30.22 -14.71
CA VAL A 285 10.33 -30.18 -13.35
C VAL A 285 10.13 -31.49 -12.57
N ARG A 286 9.77 -32.57 -13.26
CA ARG A 286 9.71 -33.92 -12.66
C ARG A 286 10.81 -34.81 -13.17
N SER A 287 12.05 -34.37 -13.24
CA SER A 287 13.20 -35.28 -13.38
C SER A 287 14.49 -34.48 -13.25
N VAL A 288 15.01 -34.30 -12.05
CA VAL A 288 16.42 -34.58 -11.67
C VAL A 288 16.49 -34.63 -10.15
#